data_91aafd0fc47aa4a9459c104521100285
#
_entry.id   91aafd0fc47aa4a9459c104521100285
#
_cell.length_a   1.000
_cell.length_b   1.000
_cell.length_c   1.000
_cell.angle_alpha   90.00
_cell.angle_beta   90.00
_cell.angle_gamma   90.00
#
_symmetry.space_group_name_H-M   'P 1'
#
loop_
_entity.id
_entity.type
_entity.pdbx_description
1 polymer ?
#
loop_
_entity_poly.entity_id
_entity_poly.type
_entity_poly.pdbx_seq_one_letter_code
_entity_poly.pdbx_strand_id
1 'polypeptide(L)'
;LGGMALILLITYFIWNLHTLWELFENKTKVENELERSSTLIHCVTELSANQDVDEAINHLLEIINQYFKSDRTYIFEIDEERQIVHNSYEYAAKGVSKEIENLNEVPIQIIASWIKKFEREGSFYISNLDLEKDREDERAYECLKAQNVNSLIAVPLIRNREIIGFIGVDNPRKNYRDFPFLSSVQFFIMNRLDTKA
;
A
#
# COMPACT_ATOMS: atom_id res chain seq x y z
N LEU A 1 -24.25 53.00 -12.45
CA LEU A 1 -22.84 53.00 -11.93
C LEU A 1 -22.66 52.02 -10.77
N GLY A 2 -23.62 51.86 -9.81
CA GLY A 2 -23.48 50.97 -8.64
C GLY A 2 -23.43 49.46 -9.00
N GLY A 3 -24.22 48.99 -9.98
CA GLY A 3 -24.27 47.60 -10.37
C GLY A 3 -22.96 47.08 -11.00
N MET A 4 -22.31 47.92 -11.80
CA MET A 4 -21.04 47.55 -12.45
C MET A 4 -19.88 47.46 -11.44
N ALA A 5 -19.86 48.35 -10.46
CA ALA A 5 -18.85 48.28 -9.39
C ALA A 5 -19.03 47.03 -8.52
N LEU A 6 -20.26 46.61 -8.24
CA LEU A 6 -20.56 45.39 -7.50
C LEU A 6 -20.11 44.15 -8.25
N ILE A 7 -20.36 44.08 -9.57
CA ILE A 7 -19.92 42.97 -10.41
C ILE A 7 -18.37 42.87 -10.40
N LEU A 8 -17.66 43.97 -10.54
CA LEU A 8 -16.19 43.97 -10.49
C LEU A 8 -15.66 43.53 -9.12
N LEU A 9 -16.29 43.91 -8.03
CA LEU A 9 -15.90 43.42 -6.71
C LEU A 9 -16.14 41.93 -6.54
N ILE A 10 -17.25 41.40 -7.02
CA ILE A 10 -17.55 39.97 -6.97
C ILE A 10 -16.58 39.18 -7.80
N THR A 11 -16.29 39.62 -9.04
CA THR A 11 -15.32 38.92 -9.91
C THR A 11 -13.92 38.97 -9.33
N TYR A 12 -13.48 40.09 -8.75
CA TYR A 12 -12.22 40.20 -8.05
C TYR A 12 -12.15 39.23 -6.85
N PHE A 13 -13.21 39.13 -6.06
CA PHE A 13 -13.28 38.23 -4.91
C PHE A 13 -13.22 36.77 -5.34
N ILE A 14 -13.99 36.37 -6.36
CA ILE A 14 -13.96 35.00 -6.91
C ILE A 14 -12.55 34.68 -7.45
N TRP A 15 -11.92 35.60 -8.15
CA TRP A 15 -10.56 35.40 -8.67
C TRP A 15 -9.53 35.20 -7.53
N ASN A 16 -9.62 36.00 -6.46
CA ASN A 16 -8.75 35.83 -5.29
C ASN A 16 -8.98 34.48 -4.59
N LEU A 17 -10.24 34.07 -4.43
CA LEU A 17 -10.58 32.75 -3.85
C LEU A 17 -9.99 31.61 -4.70
N HIS A 18 -10.11 31.69 -6.02
CA HIS A 18 -9.53 30.70 -6.93
C HIS A 18 -8.01 30.65 -6.79
N THR A 19 -7.34 31.80 -6.78
CA THR A 19 -5.87 31.86 -6.61
C THR A 19 -5.42 31.28 -5.27
N LEU A 20 -6.16 31.59 -4.18
CA LEU A 20 -5.88 31.01 -2.86
C LEU A 20 -6.07 29.50 -2.85
N TRP A 21 -7.11 29.02 -3.52
CA TRP A 21 -7.37 27.59 -3.67
C TRP A 21 -6.23 26.87 -4.42
N GLU A 22 -5.81 27.40 -5.56
CA GLU A 22 -4.67 26.86 -6.33
C GLU A 22 -3.37 26.83 -5.50
N LEU A 23 -3.10 27.90 -4.74
CA LEU A 23 -1.94 27.95 -3.85
C LEU A 23 -2.01 26.87 -2.75
N PHE A 24 -3.21 26.67 -2.18
CA PHE A 24 -3.41 25.65 -1.17
C PHE A 24 -3.23 24.23 -1.73
N GLU A 25 -3.82 23.94 -2.90
CA GLU A 25 -3.65 22.65 -3.58
C GLU A 25 -2.18 22.38 -3.92
N ASN A 26 -1.48 23.36 -4.46
CA ASN A 26 -0.08 23.24 -4.80
C ASN A 26 0.80 22.98 -3.56
N LYS A 27 0.53 23.70 -2.46
CA LYS A 27 1.22 23.48 -1.19
C LYS A 27 1.01 22.07 -0.68
N THR A 28 -0.23 21.59 -0.64
CA THR A 28 -0.58 20.24 -0.18
C THR A 28 0.10 19.17 -1.04
N LYS A 29 0.13 19.37 -2.37
CA LYS A 29 0.82 18.47 -3.29
C LYS A 29 2.32 18.39 -3.00
N VAL A 30 2.98 19.53 -2.82
CA VAL A 30 4.42 19.58 -2.50
C VAL A 30 4.71 18.92 -1.16
N GLU A 31 3.89 19.17 -0.14
CA GLU A 31 4.03 18.54 1.18
C GLU A 31 3.90 17.01 1.10
N ASN A 32 2.93 16.50 0.34
CA ASN A 32 2.75 15.05 0.13
C ASN A 32 3.93 14.43 -0.63
N GLU A 33 4.43 15.10 -1.68
CA GLU A 33 5.61 14.63 -2.42
C GLU A 33 6.86 14.62 -1.57
N LEU A 34 7.04 15.62 -0.70
CA LEU A 34 8.16 15.68 0.24
C LEU A 34 8.06 14.55 1.27
N GLU A 35 6.88 14.32 1.85
CA GLU A 35 6.65 13.21 2.78
C GLU A 35 6.95 11.87 2.12
N ARG A 36 6.44 11.62 0.92
CA ARG A 36 6.71 10.40 0.14
C ARG A 36 8.20 10.21 -0.09
N SER A 37 8.87 11.25 -0.57
CA SER A 37 10.30 11.22 -0.89
C SER A 37 11.15 10.97 0.36
N SER A 38 10.87 11.64 1.46
CA SER A 38 11.59 11.45 2.72
C SER A 38 11.37 10.05 3.30
N THR A 39 10.14 9.52 3.18
CA THR A 39 9.83 8.15 3.63
C THR A 39 10.55 7.10 2.78
N LEU A 40 10.62 7.28 1.45
CA LEU A 40 11.40 6.39 0.57
C LEU A 40 12.88 6.38 0.94
N ILE A 41 13.46 7.55 1.19
CA ILE A 41 14.86 7.66 1.63
C ILE A 41 15.05 6.92 2.95
N HIS A 42 14.13 7.06 3.89
CA HIS A 42 14.16 6.34 5.17
C HIS A 42 14.11 4.82 4.95
N CYS A 43 13.19 4.33 4.11
CA CYS A 43 13.11 2.91 3.75
C CYS A 43 14.43 2.37 3.20
N VAL A 44 15.04 3.08 2.25
CA VAL A 44 16.31 2.67 1.63
C VAL A 44 17.45 2.68 2.65
N THR A 45 17.48 3.68 3.51
CA THR A 45 18.50 3.80 4.55
C THR A 45 18.43 2.65 5.53
N GLU A 46 17.23 2.32 6.04
CA GLU A 46 17.02 1.19 6.96
C GLU A 46 17.41 -0.16 6.33
N LEU A 47 16.98 -0.40 5.08
CA LEU A 47 17.35 -1.62 4.35
C LEU A 47 18.84 -1.75 4.10
N SER A 48 19.58 -0.63 3.99
CA SER A 48 21.01 -0.62 3.70
C SER A 48 21.87 -0.66 4.97
N ALA A 49 21.37 -0.11 6.06
CA ALA A 49 22.11 0.02 7.31
C ALA A 49 22.16 -1.28 8.12
N ASN A 50 21.09 -2.07 8.06
CA ASN A 50 20.99 -3.31 8.83
C ASN A 50 21.58 -4.49 8.04
N GLN A 51 22.50 -5.25 8.67
CA GLN A 51 23.10 -6.45 8.07
C GLN A 51 22.14 -7.64 8.09
N ASP A 52 21.28 -7.73 9.10
CA ASP A 52 20.24 -8.75 9.18
C ASP A 52 19.06 -8.38 8.26
N VAL A 53 18.80 -9.28 7.29
CA VAL A 53 17.75 -9.07 6.28
C VAL A 53 16.36 -9.07 6.90
N ASP A 54 16.11 -9.98 7.84
CA ASP A 54 14.79 -10.13 8.45
C ASP A 54 14.45 -8.93 9.33
N GLU A 55 15.42 -8.42 10.10
CA GLU A 55 15.27 -7.22 10.91
C GLU A 55 15.06 -5.98 10.02
N ALA A 56 15.84 -5.85 8.94
CA ALA A 56 15.71 -4.76 7.97
C ALA A 56 14.31 -4.73 7.34
N ILE A 57 13.78 -5.88 6.94
CA ILE A 57 12.44 -5.97 6.34
C ILE A 57 11.35 -5.66 7.37
N ASN A 58 11.47 -6.15 8.61
CA ASN A 58 10.49 -5.84 9.66
C ASN A 58 10.43 -4.35 9.98
N HIS A 59 11.59 -3.66 10.07
CA HIS A 59 11.63 -2.21 10.23
C HIS A 59 11.02 -1.47 9.04
N LEU A 60 11.30 -1.95 7.83
CA LEU A 60 10.69 -1.39 6.63
C LEU A 60 9.16 -1.49 6.66
N LEU A 61 8.60 -2.64 7.04
CA LEU A 61 7.16 -2.82 7.15
C LEU A 61 6.53 -1.88 8.19
N GLU A 62 7.24 -1.60 9.28
CA GLU A 62 6.83 -0.59 10.26
C GLU A 62 6.75 0.81 9.65
N ILE A 63 7.78 1.23 8.90
CA ILE A 63 7.79 2.54 8.22
C ILE A 63 6.63 2.64 7.23
N ILE A 64 6.38 1.60 6.42
CA ILE A 64 5.27 1.57 5.47
C ILE A 64 3.93 1.64 6.21
N ASN A 65 3.78 0.89 7.31
CA ASN A 65 2.57 0.91 8.14
C ASN A 65 2.26 2.32 8.66
N GLN A 66 3.29 3.03 9.15
CA GLN A 66 3.17 4.42 9.62
C GLN A 66 2.80 5.38 8.49
N TYR A 67 3.39 5.22 7.30
CA TYR A 67 3.10 6.04 6.12
C TYR A 67 1.63 5.94 5.68
N PHE A 68 1.08 4.73 5.67
CA PHE A 68 -0.33 4.49 5.33
C PHE A 68 -1.28 4.65 6.51
N LYS A 69 -0.77 4.76 7.74
CA LYS A 69 -1.56 4.70 8.99
C LYS A 69 -2.48 3.48 9.01
N SER A 70 -1.92 2.32 8.68
CA SER A 70 -2.65 1.07 8.45
C SER A 70 -2.70 0.18 9.68
N ASP A 71 -3.51 -0.86 9.62
CA ASP A 71 -3.59 -1.88 10.67
C ASP A 71 -2.43 -2.86 10.56
N ARG A 72 -2.18 -3.41 9.37
CA ARG A 72 -1.08 -4.32 9.08
C ARG A 72 -0.38 -3.97 7.78
N THR A 73 0.89 -4.32 7.71
CA THR A 73 1.69 -4.35 6.49
C THR A 73 2.45 -5.67 6.45
N TYR A 74 2.43 -6.36 5.34
CA TYR A 74 2.93 -7.72 5.24
C TYR A 74 3.51 -8.06 3.88
N ILE A 75 4.30 -9.12 3.84
CA ILE A 75 4.82 -9.74 2.63
C ILE A 75 4.36 -11.19 2.59
N PHE A 76 3.72 -11.57 1.48
CA PHE A 76 3.46 -12.96 1.15
C PHE A 76 4.39 -13.42 0.05
N GLU A 77 4.91 -14.62 0.18
CA GLU A 77 5.70 -15.30 -0.84
C GLU A 77 4.92 -16.51 -1.38
N ILE A 78 5.09 -16.78 -2.68
CA ILE A 78 4.46 -17.90 -3.37
C ILE A 78 5.46 -19.06 -3.41
N ASP A 79 5.03 -20.22 -2.92
CA ASP A 79 5.71 -21.49 -3.09
C ASP A 79 4.97 -22.29 -4.18
N GLU A 80 5.50 -22.23 -5.41
CA GLU A 80 4.89 -22.89 -6.56
C GLU A 80 4.95 -24.42 -6.47
N GLU A 81 5.99 -24.97 -5.84
CA GLU A 81 6.14 -26.43 -5.70
C GLU A 81 5.06 -26.98 -4.78
N ARG A 82 4.77 -26.28 -3.68
CA ARG A 82 3.75 -26.66 -2.70
C ARG A 82 2.36 -26.13 -3.04
N GLN A 83 2.23 -25.25 -4.03
CA GLN A 83 0.98 -24.58 -4.41
C GLN A 83 0.34 -23.81 -3.25
N ILE A 84 1.15 -23.12 -2.47
CA ILE A 84 0.72 -22.29 -1.34
C ILE A 84 1.30 -20.88 -1.43
N VAL A 85 0.70 -19.98 -0.67
CA VAL A 85 1.29 -18.71 -0.29
C VAL A 85 1.46 -18.65 1.21
N HIS A 86 2.51 -18.02 1.68
CA HIS A 86 2.77 -17.89 3.11
C HIS A 86 3.12 -16.45 3.47
N ASN A 87 2.67 -16.01 4.63
CA ASN A 87 3.01 -14.71 5.19
C ASN A 87 4.42 -14.77 5.77
N SER A 88 5.42 -14.25 5.03
CA SER A 88 6.83 -14.31 5.43
C SER A 88 7.21 -13.24 6.44
N TYR A 89 6.61 -12.06 6.32
CA TYR A 89 6.89 -10.91 7.17
C TYR A 89 5.62 -10.12 7.45
N GLU A 90 5.45 -9.68 8.70
CA GLU A 90 4.28 -8.89 9.09
C GLU A 90 4.60 -7.90 10.20
N TYR A 91 4.20 -6.65 9.98
CA TYR A 91 4.08 -5.66 11.03
C TYR A 91 2.60 -5.35 11.30
N ALA A 92 2.20 -5.42 12.57
CA ALA A 92 0.86 -5.04 13.03
C ALA A 92 0.94 -3.81 13.93
N ALA A 93 0.05 -2.85 13.72
CA ALA A 93 -0.06 -1.66 14.55
C ALA A 93 -0.47 -2.02 15.99
N LYS A 94 -0.19 -1.12 16.93
CA LYS A 94 -0.52 -1.35 18.34
C LYS A 94 -2.02 -1.66 18.52
N GLY A 95 -2.30 -2.82 19.13
CA GLY A 95 -3.67 -3.28 19.39
C GLY A 95 -4.31 -4.06 18.24
N VAL A 96 -3.57 -4.31 17.15
CA VAL A 96 -3.98 -5.19 16.06
C VAL A 96 -3.29 -6.55 16.21
N SER A 97 -4.04 -7.63 16.00
CA SER A 97 -3.49 -8.99 16.03
C SER A 97 -2.57 -9.24 14.84
N LYS A 98 -1.50 -10.00 15.07
CA LYS A 98 -0.69 -10.57 13.99
C LYS A 98 -1.36 -11.82 13.45
N GLU A 99 -1.30 -12.02 12.14
CA GLU A 99 -1.87 -13.17 11.45
C GLU A 99 -0.80 -14.07 10.80
N ILE A 100 0.47 -13.73 10.94
CA ILE A 100 1.60 -14.43 10.31
C ILE A 100 1.61 -15.93 10.62
N GLU A 101 1.26 -16.34 11.84
CA GLU A 101 1.21 -17.75 12.22
C GLU A 101 0.00 -18.48 11.61
N ASN A 102 -1.11 -17.76 11.41
CA ASN A 102 -2.36 -18.31 10.87
C ASN A 102 -2.33 -18.43 9.35
N LEU A 103 -1.42 -17.71 8.66
CA LEU A 103 -1.35 -17.58 7.21
C LEU A 103 -0.08 -18.19 6.60
N ASN A 104 0.46 -19.22 7.24
CA ASN A 104 1.70 -19.88 6.79
C ASN A 104 1.50 -20.86 5.62
N GLU A 105 0.30 -21.39 5.42
CA GLU A 105 0.02 -22.39 4.38
C GLU A 105 -1.35 -22.12 3.75
N VAL A 106 -1.46 -21.00 3.06
CA VAL A 106 -2.69 -20.62 2.35
C VAL A 106 -2.66 -21.20 0.94
N PRO A 107 -3.66 -22.00 0.52
CA PRO A 107 -3.70 -22.52 -0.85
C PRO A 107 -3.69 -21.39 -1.88
N ILE A 108 -2.82 -21.49 -2.90
CA ILE A 108 -2.64 -20.44 -3.92
C ILE A 108 -3.95 -20.10 -4.66
N GLN A 109 -4.87 -21.07 -4.74
CA GLN A 109 -6.17 -20.88 -5.39
C GLN A 109 -7.01 -19.79 -4.70
N ILE A 110 -6.81 -19.54 -3.41
CA ILE A 110 -7.53 -18.50 -2.66
C ILE A 110 -7.19 -17.11 -3.18
N ILE A 111 -5.95 -16.91 -3.64
CA ILE A 111 -5.50 -15.63 -4.21
C ILE A 111 -5.47 -15.61 -5.74
N ALA A 112 -6.06 -16.59 -6.41
CA ALA A 112 -6.04 -16.67 -7.88
C ALA A 112 -6.68 -15.45 -8.56
N SER A 113 -7.71 -14.85 -7.95
CA SER A 113 -8.31 -13.57 -8.39
C SER A 113 -7.31 -12.41 -8.29
N TRP A 114 -6.48 -12.40 -7.26
CA TRP A 114 -5.46 -11.37 -7.05
C TRP A 114 -4.32 -11.48 -8.04
N ILE A 115 -3.85 -12.69 -8.33
CA ILE A 115 -2.82 -12.92 -9.36
C ILE A 115 -3.29 -12.34 -10.70
N LYS A 116 -4.54 -12.62 -11.11
CA LYS A 116 -5.12 -12.06 -12.33
C LYS A 116 -5.24 -10.52 -12.29
N LYS A 117 -5.54 -9.94 -11.12
CA LYS A 117 -5.55 -8.48 -10.94
C LYS A 117 -4.14 -7.91 -11.11
N PHE A 118 -3.11 -8.54 -10.50
CA PHE A 118 -1.72 -8.12 -10.67
C PHE A 118 -1.24 -8.18 -12.13
N GLU A 119 -1.56 -9.25 -12.86
CA GLU A 119 -1.22 -9.38 -14.27
C GLU A 119 -1.87 -8.31 -15.15
N ARG A 120 -3.11 -7.92 -14.83
CA ARG A 120 -3.89 -6.96 -15.62
C ARG A 120 -3.60 -5.52 -15.24
N GLU A 121 -3.48 -5.21 -13.96
CA GLU A 121 -3.48 -3.86 -13.39
C GLU A 121 -2.13 -3.48 -12.74
N GLY A 122 -1.27 -4.45 -12.51
CA GLY A 122 0.02 -4.27 -11.81
C GLY A 122 -0.09 -4.11 -10.28
N SER A 123 -1.18 -3.54 -9.81
CA SER A 123 -1.49 -3.34 -8.39
C SER A 123 -2.98 -3.07 -8.23
N PHE A 124 -3.53 -3.27 -7.04
CA PHE A 124 -4.94 -2.97 -6.82
C PHE A 124 -5.22 -2.43 -5.41
N TYR A 125 -6.36 -1.76 -5.29
CA TYR A 125 -6.92 -1.25 -4.04
C TYR A 125 -8.36 -1.70 -3.90
N ILE A 126 -8.67 -2.41 -2.84
CA ILE A 126 -10.03 -2.71 -2.39
C ILE A 126 -10.42 -1.64 -1.38
N SER A 127 -11.31 -0.73 -1.77
CA SER A 127 -11.74 0.37 -0.92
C SER A 127 -12.77 -0.04 0.13
N ASN A 128 -13.55 -1.06 -0.18
CA ASN A 128 -14.54 -1.66 0.71
C ASN A 128 -14.74 -3.12 0.30
N LEU A 129 -14.32 -4.03 1.17
CA LEU A 129 -14.36 -5.47 0.91
C LEU A 129 -15.80 -5.98 0.66
N ASP A 130 -16.79 -5.44 1.36
CA ASP A 130 -18.18 -5.87 1.19
C ASP A 130 -18.75 -5.56 -0.20
N LEU A 131 -18.23 -4.52 -0.88
CA LEU A 131 -18.61 -4.19 -2.25
C LEU A 131 -17.93 -5.08 -3.29
N GLU A 132 -16.86 -5.76 -2.92
CA GLU A 132 -16.11 -6.67 -3.80
C GLU A 132 -16.46 -8.15 -3.57
N LYS A 133 -17.40 -8.46 -2.64
CA LYS A 133 -17.74 -9.83 -2.25
C LYS A 133 -18.00 -10.76 -3.44
N ASP A 134 -18.74 -10.30 -4.43
CA ASP A 134 -19.09 -11.10 -5.60
C ASP A 134 -17.93 -11.26 -6.62
N ARG A 135 -16.82 -10.56 -6.42
CA ARG A 135 -15.63 -10.55 -7.29
C ARG A 135 -14.44 -11.29 -6.68
N GLU A 136 -14.49 -11.57 -5.38
CA GLU A 136 -13.47 -12.30 -4.67
C GLU A 136 -13.81 -13.80 -4.54
N ASP A 137 -12.82 -14.63 -4.34
CA ASP A 137 -13.04 -16.00 -3.88
C ASP A 137 -13.71 -15.95 -2.49
N GLU A 138 -14.75 -16.74 -2.27
CA GLU A 138 -15.51 -16.73 -1.00
C GLU A 138 -14.62 -16.97 0.21
N ARG A 139 -13.62 -17.86 0.10
CA ARG A 139 -12.68 -18.16 1.18
C ARG A 139 -11.73 -16.99 1.44
N ALA A 140 -11.29 -16.28 0.37
CA ALA A 140 -10.49 -15.06 0.51
C ALA A 140 -11.29 -13.97 1.22
N TYR A 141 -12.55 -13.78 0.82
CA TYR A 141 -13.45 -12.83 1.48
C TYR A 141 -13.63 -13.16 2.97
N GLU A 142 -13.99 -14.40 3.31
CA GLU A 142 -14.19 -14.81 4.70
C GLU A 142 -12.90 -14.71 5.54
N CYS A 143 -11.76 -15.05 4.96
CA CYS A 143 -10.45 -14.91 5.60
C CYS A 143 -10.16 -13.45 5.96
N LEU A 144 -10.35 -12.52 5.02
CA LEU A 144 -10.14 -11.10 5.23
C LEU A 144 -11.13 -10.51 6.25
N LYS A 145 -12.39 -10.93 6.21
CA LYS A 145 -13.43 -10.49 7.18
C LYS A 145 -13.11 -10.97 8.60
N ALA A 146 -12.65 -12.21 8.75
CA ALA A 146 -12.25 -12.75 10.05
C ALA A 146 -11.10 -11.95 10.69
N GLN A 147 -10.26 -11.35 9.88
CA GLN A 147 -9.13 -10.50 10.29
C GLN A 147 -9.50 -9.02 10.46
N ASN A 148 -10.79 -8.66 10.35
CA ASN A 148 -11.30 -7.29 10.37
C ASN A 148 -10.73 -6.39 9.24
N VAL A 149 -10.39 -6.97 8.10
CA VAL A 149 -9.97 -6.22 6.90
C VAL A 149 -11.22 -5.69 6.19
N ASN A 150 -11.30 -4.37 6.00
CA ASN A 150 -12.36 -3.72 5.25
C ASN A 150 -11.85 -3.12 3.94
N SER A 151 -10.59 -2.74 3.91
CA SER A 151 -9.92 -2.20 2.73
C SER A 151 -8.47 -2.69 2.69
N LEU A 152 -7.90 -2.82 1.51
CA LEU A 152 -6.50 -3.21 1.38
C LEU A 152 -5.87 -2.70 0.08
N ILE A 153 -4.56 -2.49 0.12
CA ILE A 153 -3.72 -2.26 -1.05
C ILE A 153 -2.82 -3.48 -1.22
N ALA A 154 -2.62 -3.93 -2.46
CA ALA A 154 -1.65 -4.97 -2.76
C ALA A 154 -0.85 -4.63 -4.02
N VAL A 155 0.46 -4.91 -3.96
CA VAL A 155 1.44 -4.71 -5.04
C VAL A 155 2.25 -6.00 -5.18
N PRO A 156 2.39 -6.57 -6.40
CA PRO A 156 3.10 -7.83 -6.60
C PRO A 156 4.60 -7.66 -6.38
N LEU A 157 5.24 -8.70 -5.86
CA LEU A 157 6.68 -8.89 -5.90
C LEU A 157 7.02 -9.64 -7.19
N ILE A 158 7.82 -9.00 -8.03
CA ILE A 158 8.12 -9.53 -9.38
C ILE A 158 9.61 -9.84 -9.48
N ARG A 159 9.95 -11.08 -9.88
CA ARG A 159 11.29 -11.52 -10.20
C ARG A 159 11.29 -12.17 -11.59
N ASN A 160 12.18 -11.76 -12.50
CA ASN A 160 12.28 -12.31 -13.85
C ASN A 160 10.96 -12.31 -14.65
N ARG A 161 10.08 -11.33 -14.41
CA ARG A 161 8.72 -11.20 -14.97
C ARG A 161 7.67 -12.16 -14.39
N GLU A 162 8.00 -12.89 -13.35
CA GLU A 162 7.09 -13.78 -12.64
C GLU A 162 6.68 -13.16 -11.31
N ILE A 163 5.44 -13.37 -10.92
CA ILE A 163 4.92 -12.93 -9.61
C ILE A 163 5.32 -13.99 -8.60
N ILE A 164 6.23 -13.63 -7.69
CA ILE A 164 6.74 -14.51 -6.64
C ILE A 164 6.14 -14.23 -5.27
N GLY A 165 5.25 -13.28 -5.19
CA GLY A 165 4.63 -12.85 -3.93
C GLY A 165 3.95 -11.50 -4.08
N PHE A 166 3.63 -10.89 -2.96
CA PHE A 166 3.09 -9.53 -2.93
C PHE A 166 3.32 -8.87 -1.57
N ILE A 167 3.34 -7.53 -1.58
CA ILE A 167 3.26 -6.71 -0.39
C ILE A 167 1.83 -6.19 -0.25
N GLY A 168 1.27 -6.28 0.97
CA GLY A 168 -0.07 -5.81 1.27
C GLY A 168 -0.10 -4.84 2.44
N VAL A 169 -1.13 -3.99 2.45
CA VAL A 169 -1.42 -2.99 3.49
C VAL A 169 -2.90 -3.03 3.81
N ASP A 170 -3.25 -3.47 5.01
CA ASP A 170 -4.64 -3.57 5.47
C ASP A 170 -5.13 -2.28 6.11
N ASN A 171 -6.36 -1.91 5.78
CA ASN A 171 -7.08 -0.77 6.34
C ASN A 171 -6.25 0.55 6.32
N PRO A 172 -5.68 0.96 5.16
CA PRO A 172 -4.94 2.20 5.06
C PRO A 172 -5.87 3.40 5.29
N ARG A 173 -5.46 4.34 6.17
CA ARG A 173 -6.20 5.57 6.51
C ARG A 173 -5.62 6.81 5.84
N LYS A 174 -4.40 6.70 5.29
CA LYS A 174 -3.68 7.75 4.58
C LYS A 174 -3.03 7.17 3.32
N ASN A 175 -2.81 7.99 2.33
CA ASN A 175 -2.03 7.67 1.12
C ASN A 175 -2.50 6.41 0.32
N TYR A 176 -3.74 5.97 0.52
CA TYR A 176 -4.30 4.69 0.04
C TYR A 176 -4.31 4.50 -1.48
N ARG A 177 -3.89 5.51 -2.26
CA ARG A 177 -3.71 5.44 -3.72
C ARG A 177 -2.26 5.60 -4.16
N ASP A 178 -1.32 5.65 -3.22
CA ASP A 178 0.10 5.81 -3.54
C ASP A 178 0.76 4.46 -3.90
N PHE A 179 0.27 3.84 -4.99
CA PHE A 179 0.90 2.67 -5.57
C PHE A 179 2.35 2.90 -5.99
N PRO A 180 2.74 4.08 -6.55
CA PRO A 180 4.14 4.35 -6.90
C PRO A 180 5.09 4.24 -5.71
N PHE A 181 4.67 4.63 -4.50
CA PHE A 181 5.46 4.43 -3.29
C PHE A 181 5.71 2.94 -3.03
N LEU A 182 4.65 2.11 -2.95
CA LEU A 182 4.79 0.67 -2.71
C LEU A 182 5.56 -0.04 -3.81
N SER A 183 5.37 0.34 -5.08
CA SER A 183 6.13 -0.22 -6.20
C SER A 183 7.61 0.12 -6.14
N SER A 184 7.97 1.31 -5.64
CA SER A 184 9.38 1.67 -5.40
C SER A 184 9.97 0.85 -4.26
N VAL A 185 9.23 0.70 -3.17
CA VAL A 185 9.66 -0.10 -2.01
C VAL A 185 9.81 -1.58 -2.39
N GLN A 186 8.89 -2.12 -3.20
CA GLN A 186 8.96 -3.48 -3.73
C GLN A 186 10.32 -3.77 -4.39
N PHE A 187 10.81 -2.85 -5.21
CA PHE A 187 12.13 -3.02 -5.85
C PHE A 187 13.26 -3.17 -4.83
N PHE A 188 13.25 -2.38 -3.76
CA PHE A 188 14.28 -2.47 -2.71
C PHE A 188 14.15 -3.74 -1.88
N ILE A 189 12.91 -4.17 -1.56
CA ILE A 189 12.65 -5.45 -0.88
C ILE A 189 13.22 -6.61 -1.71
N MET A 190 12.93 -6.66 -3.00
CA MET A 190 13.41 -7.71 -3.89
C MET A 190 14.94 -7.80 -3.91
N ASN A 191 15.60 -6.66 -4.06
CA ASN A 191 17.07 -6.62 -4.02
C ASN A 191 17.62 -7.13 -2.69
N ARG A 192 16.92 -6.88 -1.59
CA ARG A 192 17.37 -7.31 -0.27
C ARG A 192 17.14 -8.80 -0.02
N LEU A 193 15.99 -9.34 -0.45
CA LEU A 193 15.70 -10.77 -0.37
C LEU A 193 16.67 -11.59 -1.22
N ASP A 194 17.07 -11.09 -2.39
CA ASP A 194 18.07 -11.75 -3.25
C ASP A 194 19.45 -11.86 -2.60
N THR A 195 19.77 -11.03 -1.62
CA THR A 195 21.02 -11.13 -0.86
C THR A 195 20.96 -12.18 0.26
N LYS A 196 19.77 -12.70 0.60
CA LYS A 196 19.55 -13.74 1.61
C LYS A 196 19.71 -15.14 1.02
N ALA A 197 19.49 -15.30 -0.30
CA ALA A 197 19.57 -16.56 -1.04
C ALA A 197 21.01 -16.87 -1.39
#